data_2bed5d366e3dd2e0a96d8f618a3cf067
#
_entry.id   2bed5d366e3dd2e0a96d8f618a3cf067
#
_cell.length_a   1.000
_cell.length_b   1.000
_cell.length_c   1.000
_cell.angle_alpha   90.00
_cell.angle_beta   90.00
_cell.angle_gamma   90.00
#
_symmetry.space_group_name_H-M   'P 1'
#
loop_
_entity.id
_entity.type
_entity.pdbx_description
1 polymer ?
#
loop_
_entity_poly.entity_id
_entity_poly.type
_entity_poly.pdbx_seq_one_letter_code
_entity_poly.pdbx_strand_id
1 'polypeptide(L)'
;PGISDVNLNADYSRITGLPPIGPDERLVRNFFLHFFKQDADFEQYLPFVRDTYLKHAFAESKLVNGGGDAERWYSMLSTAQVKALQERIDLDFAPVNKVFYKAGAPVSLKLNVKNVKKLIVRVFEINTFNFYSRNLHPVNTAINLDGLAATREQAYNYDERPLRRVERNFNFPELKKRGVYVVEFIGNGRSSRALISKGNLRVLEDTGSAGHEFRVLDEDNKDCPQATLWLSGNEYKAG
;
A
#
# COMPACT_ATOMS: atom_id res chain seq x y z
N PRO A 1 -14.02 24.64 -26.62
CA PRO A 1 -14.54 23.81 -25.55
C PRO A 1 -14.08 24.40 -24.24
N GLY A 2 -15.06 24.85 -23.40
CA GLY A 2 -14.74 25.42 -22.11
C GLY A 2 -14.13 24.32 -21.20
N ILE A 3 -13.11 24.68 -20.41
CA ILE A 3 -12.56 23.83 -19.38
C ILE A 3 -13.62 23.73 -18.29
N SER A 4 -14.14 22.54 -18.04
CA SER A 4 -15.05 22.27 -16.93
C SER A 4 -14.23 21.88 -15.71
N ASP A 5 -14.50 22.54 -14.57
CA ASP A 5 -13.89 22.14 -13.31
C ASP A 5 -14.47 20.82 -12.82
N VAL A 6 -13.61 19.87 -12.59
CA VAL A 6 -13.97 18.56 -12.06
C VAL A 6 -13.72 18.54 -10.56
N ASN A 7 -14.73 18.15 -9.78
CA ASN A 7 -14.57 17.89 -8.36
C ASN A 7 -14.06 16.46 -8.15
N LEU A 8 -12.78 16.31 -7.80
CA LEU A 8 -12.14 15.01 -7.61
C LEU A 8 -12.72 14.17 -6.44
N ASN A 9 -13.56 14.77 -5.59
CA ASN A 9 -14.28 14.06 -4.52
C ASN A 9 -15.70 13.64 -4.92
N ALA A 10 -16.15 13.97 -6.13
CA ALA A 10 -17.47 13.57 -6.61
C ALA A 10 -17.43 12.19 -7.28
N ASP A 11 -18.54 11.47 -7.14
CA ASP A 11 -18.74 10.20 -7.83
C ASP A 11 -19.27 10.47 -9.26
N TYR A 12 -18.46 10.14 -10.24
CA TYR A 12 -18.80 10.26 -11.67
C TYR A 12 -19.17 8.92 -12.31
N SER A 13 -19.36 7.86 -11.54
CA SER A 13 -19.66 6.50 -12.04
C SER A 13 -20.86 6.46 -12.99
N ARG A 14 -21.90 7.28 -12.73
CA ARG A 14 -23.08 7.38 -13.59
C ARG A 14 -22.79 7.97 -14.97
N ILE A 15 -21.75 8.80 -15.10
CA ILE A 15 -21.38 9.46 -16.36
C ILE A 15 -20.34 8.64 -17.09
N THR A 16 -19.38 8.11 -16.38
CA THR A 16 -18.24 7.37 -16.95
C THR A 16 -18.50 5.89 -17.16
N GLY A 17 -19.49 5.31 -16.46
CA GLY A 17 -19.72 3.87 -16.42
C GLY A 17 -18.63 3.09 -15.67
N LEU A 18 -17.66 3.78 -15.05
CA LEU A 18 -16.56 3.19 -14.29
C LEU A 18 -16.79 3.41 -12.80
N PRO A 19 -16.47 2.43 -11.94
CA PRO A 19 -16.56 2.61 -10.51
C PRO A 19 -15.55 3.68 -10.04
N PRO A 20 -15.89 4.50 -9.02
CA PRO A 20 -14.94 5.47 -8.47
C PRO A 20 -13.77 4.73 -7.81
N ILE A 21 -12.55 5.28 -7.94
CA ILE A 21 -11.32 4.74 -7.32
C ILE A 21 -11.31 5.01 -5.80
N GLY A 22 -12.27 5.78 -5.31
CA GLY A 22 -12.37 6.30 -3.97
C GLY A 22 -12.24 7.83 -3.99
N PRO A 23 -11.73 8.50 -2.96
CA PRO A 23 -11.49 9.93 -3.03
C PRO A 23 -10.32 10.19 -3.99
N ASP A 24 -10.64 10.42 -5.26
CA ASP A 24 -9.67 10.65 -6.35
C ASP A 24 -8.74 11.83 -6.04
N GLU A 25 -9.20 12.81 -5.27
CA GLU A 25 -8.38 13.92 -4.79
C GLU A 25 -7.15 13.41 -4.03
N ARG A 26 -7.31 12.42 -3.17
CA ARG A 26 -6.18 11.85 -2.42
C ARG A 26 -5.15 11.19 -3.34
N LEU A 27 -5.62 10.49 -4.36
CA LEU A 27 -4.75 9.85 -5.34
C LEU A 27 -3.98 10.90 -6.15
N VAL A 28 -4.69 11.87 -6.70
CA VAL A 28 -4.11 12.96 -7.51
C VAL A 28 -3.12 13.79 -6.67
N ARG A 29 -3.48 14.13 -5.42
CA ARG A 29 -2.57 14.82 -4.50
C ARG A 29 -1.30 14.03 -4.24
N ASN A 30 -1.37 12.72 -4.03
CA ASN A 30 -0.19 11.88 -3.80
C ASN A 30 0.75 11.88 -5.01
N PHE A 31 0.22 11.87 -6.24
CA PHE A 31 1.04 12.02 -7.45
C PHE A 31 1.72 13.39 -7.48
N PHE A 32 1.00 14.47 -7.26
CA PHE A 32 1.60 15.82 -7.22
C PHE A 32 2.65 15.94 -6.11
N LEU A 33 2.39 15.45 -4.91
CA LEU A 33 3.38 15.45 -3.81
C LEU A 33 4.65 14.70 -4.18
N HIS A 34 4.55 13.64 -4.99
CA HIS A 34 5.71 12.90 -5.49
C HIS A 34 6.53 13.73 -6.48
N PHE A 35 5.89 14.30 -7.51
CA PHE A 35 6.59 15.08 -8.54
C PHE A 35 7.12 16.41 -7.98
N PHE A 36 6.32 17.15 -7.23
CA PHE A 36 6.71 18.42 -6.62
C PHE A 36 7.87 18.33 -5.65
N LYS A 37 8.23 17.14 -5.21
CA LYS A 37 9.44 16.94 -4.42
C LYS A 37 10.69 17.38 -5.20
N GLN A 38 10.71 17.15 -6.52
CA GLN A 38 11.85 17.43 -7.41
C GLN A 38 11.62 18.67 -8.29
N ASP A 39 10.37 18.96 -8.67
CA ASP A 39 10.04 20.07 -9.54
C ASP A 39 10.46 21.43 -8.93
N ALA A 40 10.95 22.34 -9.76
CA ALA A 40 11.31 23.69 -9.37
C ALA A 40 10.07 24.58 -9.14
N ASP A 41 9.02 24.36 -9.94
CA ASP A 41 7.74 25.07 -9.92
C ASP A 41 6.61 24.13 -10.34
N PHE A 42 5.41 24.66 -10.48
CA PHE A 42 4.21 23.91 -10.92
C PHE A 42 3.57 24.47 -12.20
N GLU A 43 4.24 25.35 -12.92
CA GLU A 43 3.68 26.09 -14.06
C GLU A 43 3.22 25.15 -15.17
N GLN A 44 3.94 24.06 -15.43
CA GLN A 44 3.60 23.05 -16.43
C GLN A 44 2.21 22.40 -16.22
N TYR A 45 1.67 22.45 -15.02
CA TYR A 45 0.38 21.83 -14.67
C TYR A 45 -0.80 22.83 -14.73
N LEU A 46 -0.54 24.12 -14.82
CA LEU A 46 -1.57 25.17 -14.86
C LEU A 46 -2.62 25.00 -15.97
N PRO A 47 -2.29 24.47 -17.16
CA PRO A 47 -3.30 24.23 -18.20
C PRO A 47 -4.35 23.18 -17.82
N PHE A 48 -4.07 22.34 -16.82
CA PHE A 48 -4.90 21.17 -16.49
C PHE A 48 -5.53 21.24 -15.11
N VAL A 49 -4.93 22.01 -14.19
CA VAL A 49 -5.32 22.04 -12.78
C VAL A 49 -5.35 23.48 -12.27
N ARG A 50 -6.32 23.77 -11.40
CA ARG A 50 -6.47 25.10 -10.81
C ARG A 50 -5.20 25.55 -10.06
N ASP A 51 -4.80 26.79 -10.29
CA ASP A 51 -3.63 27.42 -9.66
C ASP A 51 -3.64 27.32 -8.12
N THR A 52 -4.77 27.60 -7.48
CA THR A 52 -4.89 27.52 -6.03
C THR A 52 -4.63 26.11 -5.48
N TYR A 53 -5.11 25.09 -6.18
CA TYR A 53 -4.85 23.69 -5.81
C TYR A 53 -3.37 23.35 -5.95
N LEU A 54 -2.76 23.71 -7.08
CA LEU A 54 -1.35 23.47 -7.35
C LEU A 54 -0.44 24.18 -6.35
N LYS A 55 -0.72 25.46 -6.05
CA LYS A 55 0.00 26.23 -5.03
C LYS A 55 0.01 25.54 -3.66
N HIS A 56 -1.17 25.07 -3.22
CA HIS A 56 -1.28 24.39 -1.93
C HIS A 56 -0.55 23.04 -1.92
N ALA A 57 -0.71 22.23 -2.97
CA ALA A 57 -0.04 20.94 -3.08
C ALA A 57 1.48 21.10 -3.19
N PHE A 58 1.94 22.13 -3.93
CA PHE A 58 3.37 22.43 -4.09
C PHE A 58 4.00 22.88 -2.76
N ALA A 59 3.37 23.85 -2.10
CA ALA A 59 3.83 24.34 -0.79
C ALA A 59 3.87 23.22 0.25
N GLU A 60 2.83 22.39 0.30
CA GLU A 60 2.78 21.19 1.14
C GLU A 60 3.96 20.27 0.85
N SER A 61 4.19 19.92 -0.43
CA SER A 61 5.27 19.02 -0.83
C SER A 61 6.64 19.56 -0.39
N LYS A 62 6.91 20.86 -0.60
CA LYS A 62 8.16 21.48 -0.20
C LYS A 62 8.35 21.51 1.32
N LEU A 63 7.31 21.84 2.08
CA LEU A 63 7.37 21.87 3.55
C LEU A 63 7.63 20.47 4.14
N VAL A 64 6.87 19.45 3.68
CA VAL A 64 7.01 18.10 4.26
C VAL A 64 8.32 17.42 3.86
N ASN A 65 8.89 17.76 2.70
CA ASN A 65 10.18 17.23 2.26
C ASN A 65 11.37 18.10 2.71
N GLY A 66 11.11 19.30 3.26
CA GLY A 66 12.14 20.22 3.73
C GLY A 66 12.96 20.84 2.59
N GLY A 67 12.32 21.14 1.46
CA GLY A 67 12.97 21.75 0.30
C GLY A 67 12.78 23.26 0.22
N GLY A 68 13.86 23.98 -0.08
CA GLY A 68 13.84 25.41 -0.39
C GLY A 68 13.54 26.34 0.79
N ASP A 69 12.99 27.51 0.47
CA ASP A 69 12.67 28.57 1.43
C ASP A 69 11.31 28.29 2.11
N ALA A 70 11.36 27.90 3.38
CA ALA A 70 10.18 27.56 4.16
C ALA A 70 9.20 28.74 4.31
N GLU A 71 9.68 29.98 4.44
CA GLU A 71 8.83 31.18 4.60
C GLU A 71 7.97 31.39 3.34
N ARG A 72 8.56 31.22 2.17
CA ARG A 72 7.85 31.27 0.89
C ARG A 72 6.72 30.24 0.85
N TRP A 73 6.97 29.01 1.31
CA TRP A 73 5.96 27.96 1.27
C TRP A 73 4.85 28.18 2.30
N TYR A 74 5.20 28.70 3.49
CA TYR A 74 4.18 29.09 4.48
C TYR A 74 3.29 30.21 3.97
N SER A 75 3.81 31.18 3.23
CA SER A 75 2.99 32.27 2.67
C SER A 75 1.94 31.81 1.66
N MET A 76 2.08 30.63 1.08
CA MET A 76 1.12 30.04 0.15
C MET A 76 -0.01 29.29 0.83
N LEU A 77 0.04 29.09 2.15
CA LEU A 77 -0.93 28.34 2.94
C LEU A 77 -1.57 29.24 3.98
N SER A 78 -2.85 28.99 4.27
CA SER A 78 -3.50 29.61 5.42
C SER A 78 -2.98 29.02 6.74
N THR A 79 -3.15 29.76 7.83
CA THR A 79 -2.79 29.27 9.18
C THR A 79 -3.49 27.95 9.53
N ALA A 80 -4.75 27.79 9.11
CA ALA A 80 -5.52 26.56 9.32
C ALA A 80 -4.92 25.37 8.54
N GLN A 81 -4.48 25.59 7.30
CA GLN A 81 -3.82 24.56 6.48
C GLN A 81 -2.46 24.16 7.06
N VAL A 82 -1.67 25.12 7.52
CA VAL A 82 -0.39 24.84 8.19
C VAL A 82 -0.62 24.01 9.45
N LYS A 83 -1.58 24.37 10.27
CA LYS A 83 -1.93 23.63 11.49
C LYS A 83 -2.37 22.20 11.16
N ALA A 84 -3.31 22.04 10.21
CA ALA A 84 -3.76 20.73 9.76
C ALA A 84 -2.61 19.88 9.22
N LEU A 85 -1.67 20.48 8.50
CA LEU A 85 -0.49 19.80 7.99
C LEU A 85 0.46 19.37 9.13
N GLN A 86 0.62 20.18 10.18
CA GLN A 86 1.43 19.82 11.36
C GLN A 86 0.82 18.67 12.14
N GLU A 87 -0.50 18.66 12.31
CA GLU A 87 -1.23 17.66 13.09
C GLU A 87 -1.41 16.32 12.32
N ARG A 88 -1.43 16.38 10.99
CA ARG A 88 -1.62 15.20 10.16
C ARG A 88 -0.54 14.14 10.39
N ILE A 89 -0.99 12.90 10.55
CA ILE A 89 -0.13 11.72 10.68
C ILE A 89 -0.15 10.99 9.34
N ASP A 90 1.04 10.75 8.77
CA ASP A 90 1.18 9.96 7.55
C ASP A 90 1.87 8.62 7.90
N LEU A 91 1.21 7.54 7.51
CA LEU A 91 1.72 6.18 7.46
C LEU A 91 1.29 5.59 6.10
N ASP A 92 1.92 6.08 5.01
CA ASP A 92 1.50 5.76 3.66
C ASP A 92 2.56 4.91 2.96
N PHE A 93 2.14 3.77 2.41
CA PHE A 93 3.03 2.95 1.61
C PHE A 93 3.45 3.67 0.32
N ALA A 94 4.72 3.56 -0.04
CA ALA A 94 5.19 4.03 -1.33
C ALA A 94 4.57 3.17 -2.46
N PRO A 95 4.19 3.77 -3.60
CA PRO A 95 3.56 3.04 -4.72
C PRO A 95 4.43 1.93 -5.32
N VAL A 96 5.73 1.96 -5.07
CA VAL A 96 6.70 0.98 -5.57
C VAL A 96 6.72 -0.34 -4.80
N ASN A 97 5.98 -0.44 -3.68
CA ASN A 97 5.91 -1.66 -2.89
C ASN A 97 5.26 -2.80 -3.67
N LYS A 98 5.88 -3.97 -3.59
CA LYS A 98 5.34 -5.18 -4.20
C LYS A 98 4.41 -5.89 -3.21
N VAL A 99 3.37 -6.51 -3.74
CA VAL A 99 2.50 -7.44 -3.00
C VAL A 99 3.03 -8.86 -3.11
N PHE A 100 3.62 -9.21 -4.27
CA PHE A 100 4.12 -10.54 -4.58
C PHE A 100 5.64 -10.58 -4.60
N TYR A 101 6.20 -11.57 -3.93
CA TYR A 101 7.62 -11.85 -3.89
C TYR A 101 7.87 -13.31 -4.24
N LYS A 102 8.91 -13.60 -5.04
CA LYS A 102 9.37 -14.99 -5.23
C LYS A 102 9.76 -15.60 -3.89
N ALA A 103 9.66 -16.92 -3.74
CA ALA A 103 9.96 -17.64 -2.50
C ALA A 103 11.34 -17.27 -1.91
N GLY A 104 12.38 -17.21 -2.73
CA GLY A 104 13.74 -16.84 -2.32
C GLY A 104 14.04 -15.34 -2.24
N ALA A 105 13.13 -14.46 -2.72
CA ALA A 105 13.40 -13.03 -2.79
C ALA A 105 13.36 -12.37 -1.41
N PRO A 106 14.22 -11.39 -1.12
CA PRO A 106 14.13 -10.59 0.09
C PRO A 106 12.86 -9.72 0.06
N VAL A 107 12.25 -9.55 1.23
CA VAL A 107 11.06 -8.69 1.39
C VAL A 107 11.47 -7.37 2.01
N SER A 108 11.08 -6.28 1.37
CA SER A 108 11.22 -4.93 1.89
C SER A 108 9.98 -4.10 1.57
N LEU A 109 9.65 -3.19 2.49
CA LEU A 109 8.55 -2.24 2.33
C LEU A 109 9.06 -0.83 2.57
N LYS A 110 8.62 0.10 1.72
CA LYS A 110 8.85 1.53 1.87
C LYS A 110 7.60 2.20 2.40
N LEU A 111 7.74 2.92 3.49
CA LEU A 111 6.67 3.64 4.16
C LEU A 111 7.06 5.10 4.35
N ASN A 112 6.20 6.01 3.94
CA ASN A 112 6.32 7.42 4.29
C ASN A 112 5.76 7.64 5.70
N VAL A 113 6.61 8.12 6.58
CA VAL A 113 6.29 8.36 7.99
C VAL A 113 6.37 9.85 8.28
N LYS A 114 5.33 10.41 8.89
CA LYS A 114 5.26 11.81 9.33
C LYS A 114 4.51 11.90 10.65
N ASN A 115 5.01 12.72 11.56
CA ASN A 115 4.40 12.99 12.86
C ASN A 115 4.18 11.72 13.70
N VAL A 116 5.16 10.80 13.69
CA VAL A 116 5.15 9.56 14.46
C VAL A 116 6.45 9.46 15.23
N LYS A 117 6.40 9.61 16.55
CA LYS A 117 7.56 9.49 17.43
C LYS A 117 7.94 8.04 17.70
N LYS A 118 6.94 7.18 17.85
CA LYS A 118 7.14 5.74 18.05
C LYS A 118 6.32 4.97 17.02
N LEU A 119 6.98 4.18 16.19
CA LEU A 119 6.37 3.28 15.21
C LEU A 119 6.55 1.85 15.69
N ILE A 120 5.46 1.11 15.79
CA ILE A 120 5.47 -0.33 16.08
C ILE A 120 5.19 -1.04 14.77
N VAL A 121 6.01 -2.03 14.44
CA VAL A 121 5.85 -2.89 13.26
C VAL A 121 5.60 -4.30 13.73
N ARG A 122 4.47 -4.87 13.33
CA ARG A 122 4.06 -6.24 13.63
C ARG A 122 4.00 -7.06 12.35
N VAL A 123 4.44 -8.29 12.42
CA VAL A 123 4.36 -9.25 11.32
C VAL A 123 3.50 -10.42 11.75
N PHE A 124 2.53 -10.78 10.93
CA PHE A 124 1.65 -11.92 11.16
C PHE A 124 1.78 -12.90 9.99
N GLU A 125 2.08 -14.16 10.28
CA GLU A 125 1.98 -15.26 9.32
C GLU A 125 0.53 -15.78 9.33
N ILE A 126 -0.12 -15.79 8.18
CA ILE A 126 -1.53 -16.17 8.08
C ILE A 126 -1.65 -17.61 7.59
N ASN A 127 -2.35 -18.43 8.35
CA ASN A 127 -2.78 -19.75 7.87
C ASN A 127 -3.87 -19.56 6.80
N THR A 128 -3.45 -19.54 5.55
CA THR A 128 -4.32 -19.24 4.41
C THR A 128 -5.39 -20.30 4.20
N PHE A 129 -5.09 -21.56 4.48
CA PHE A 129 -6.05 -22.64 4.39
C PHE A 129 -7.20 -22.44 5.40
N ASN A 130 -6.88 -22.26 6.68
CA ASN A 130 -7.90 -22.03 7.70
C ASN A 130 -8.69 -20.74 7.45
N PHE A 131 -8.01 -19.70 6.97
CA PHE A 131 -8.68 -18.44 6.63
C PHE A 131 -9.67 -18.64 5.49
N TYR A 132 -9.23 -19.25 4.37
CA TYR A 132 -10.07 -19.46 3.20
C TYR A 132 -11.25 -20.40 3.50
N SER A 133 -11.02 -21.49 4.23
CA SER A 133 -12.09 -22.44 4.61
C SER A 133 -13.22 -21.82 5.41
N ARG A 134 -12.93 -20.73 6.17
CA ARG A 134 -13.94 -20.03 6.98
C ARG A 134 -14.60 -18.87 6.24
N ASN A 135 -13.85 -18.17 5.39
CA ASN A 135 -14.28 -16.91 4.81
C ASN A 135 -14.63 -17.01 3.33
N LEU A 136 -14.21 -18.08 2.63
CA LEU A 136 -14.43 -18.33 1.20
C LEU A 136 -13.89 -17.24 0.27
N HIS A 137 -12.91 -16.48 0.75
CA HIS A 137 -12.20 -15.47 -0.04
C HIS A 137 -10.72 -15.40 0.39
N PRO A 138 -9.81 -14.91 -0.48
CA PRO A 138 -8.42 -14.71 -0.15
C PRO A 138 -8.22 -13.71 1.00
N VAL A 139 -7.08 -13.82 1.70
CA VAL A 139 -6.67 -12.86 2.71
C VAL A 139 -6.49 -11.48 2.08
N ASN A 140 -6.94 -10.45 2.78
CA ASN A 140 -6.74 -9.06 2.42
C ASN A 140 -6.31 -8.23 3.64
N THR A 141 -6.04 -6.95 3.45
CA THR A 141 -5.56 -6.05 4.53
C THR A 141 -6.62 -5.70 5.58
N ALA A 142 -7.90 -6.01 5.31
CA ALA A 142 -9.00 -5.80 6.26
C ALA A 142 -9.17 -6.97 7.25
N ILE A 143 -8.30 -7.99 7.17
CA ILE A 143 -8.33 -9.13 8.10
C ILE A 143 -8.35 -8.66 9.56
N ASN A 144 -9.20 -9.29 10.37
CA ASN A 144 -9.14 -9.09 11.82
C ASN A 144 -7.90 -9.78 12.39
N LEU A 145 -7.02 -8.99 13.00
CA LEU A 145 -5.78 -9.46 13.64
C LEU A 145 -5.93 -9.65 15.15
N ASP A 146 -7.11 -9.35 15.72
CA ASP A 146 -7.37 -9.51 17.14
C ASP A 146 -7.25 -10.97 17.54
N GLY A 147 -6.48 -11.23 18.59
CA GLY A 147 -6.23 -12.58 19.07
C GLY A 147 -5.16 -13.36 18.29
N LEU A 148 -4.61 -12.81 17.20
CA LEU A 148 -3.46 -13.41 16.53
C LEU A 148 -2.16 -12.99 17.21
N ALA A 149 -1.27 -13.94 17.44
CA ALA A 149 0.08 -13.65 17.89
C ALA A 149 0.94 -13.15 16.72
N ALA A 150 1.56 -11.99 16.90
CA ALA A 150 2.52 -11.50 15.92
C ALA A 150 3.76 -12.41 15.93
N THR A 151 4.22 -12.82 14.76
CA THR A 151 5.47 -13.59 14.59
C THR A 151 6.68 -12.74 14.96
N ARG A 152 6.58 -11.42 14.75
CA ARG A 152 7.59 -10.44 15.13
C ARG A 152 6.91 -9.12 15.49
N GLU A 153 7.44 -8.45 16.52
CA GLU A 153 7.13 -7.07 16.84
C GLU A 153 8.43 -6.29 17.00
N GLN A 154 8.51 -5.11 16.41
CA GLN A 154 9.66 -4.22 16.54
C GLN A 154 9.20 -2.78 16.66
N ALA A 155 9.81 -2.04 17.59
CA ALA A 155 9.58 -0.61 17.77
C ALA A 155 10.74 0.22 17.22
N TYR A 156 10.40 1.33 16.58
CA TYR A 156 11.33 2.34 16.08
C TYR A 156 10.97 3.68 16.70
N ASN A 157 11.98 4.45 17.13
CA ASN A 157 11.79 5.79 17.67
C ASN A 157 12.37 6.82 16.69
N TYR A 158 11.67 7.93 16.53
CA TYR A 158 11.99 8.99 15.60
C TYR A 158 11.89 10.35 16.27
N ASP A 159 12.79 11.26 15.92
CA ASP A 159 12.89 12.62 16.51
C ASP A 159 12.56 13.72 15.50
N GLU A 160 12.07 13.37 14.30
CA GLU A 160 11.73 14.34 13.28
C GLU A 160 10.61 15.28 13.73
N ARG A 161 10.72 16.53 13.28
CA ARG A 161 9.67 17.54 13.50
C ARG A 161 8.34 17.07 12.86
N PRO A 162 7.18 17.45 13.43
CA PRO A 162 5.87 17.01 12.96
C PRO A 162 5.58 17.23 11.46
N LEU A 163 6.16 18.27 10.86
CA LEU A 163 6.03 18.54 9.42
C LEU A 163 6.88 17.60 8.56
N ARG A 164 7.96 17.04 9.09
CA ARG A 164 8.89 16.26 8.28
C ARG A 164 8.30 14.91 7.92
N ARG A 165 8.18 14.65 6.62
CA ARG A 165 7.80 13.35 6.05
C ARG A 165 9.07 12.66 5.56
N VAL A 166 9.30 11.45 6.03
CA VAL A 166 10.51 10.68 5.70
C VAL A 166 10.09 9.33 5.14
N GLU A 167 10.59 8.98 3.95
CA GLU A 167 10.47 7.63 3.41
C GLU A 167 11.45 6.71 4.15
N ARG A 168 10.94 5.64 4.71
CA ARG A 168 11.71 4.65 5.45
C ARG A 168 11.60 3.28 4.80
N ASN A 169 12.71 2.56 4.78
CA ASN A 169 12.76 1.22 4.24
C ASN A 169 12.83 0.20 5.39
N PHE A 170 11.91 -0.76 5.38
CA PHE A 170 11.81 -1.84 6.36
C PHE A 170 12.11 -3.16 5.68
N ASN A 171 13.09 -3.89 6.20
CA ASN A 171 13.50 -5.19 5.69
C ASN A 171 12.97 -6.30 6.60
N PHE A 172 12.49 -7.38 5.99
CA PHE A 172 11.89 -8.52 6.67
C PHE A 172 12.65 -9.82 6.33
N PRO A 173 13.89 -9.99 6.84
CA PRO A 173 14.71 -11.14 6.52
C PRO A 173 14.16 -12.46 7.07
N GLU A 174 13.26 -12.38 8.03
CA GLU A 174 12.55 -13.53 8.62
C GLU A 174 11.51 -14.14 7.68
N LEU A 175 11.00 -13.40 6.71
CA LEU A 175 10.01 -13.88 5.76
C LEU A 175 10.67 -14.77 4.68
N LYS A 176 11.12 -15.96 5.07
CA LYS A 176 11.83 -16.90 4.20
C LYS A 176 10.91 -17.94 3.57
N LYS A 177 9.84 -18.31 4.27
CA LYS A 177 8.93 -19.37 3.83
C LYS A 177 7.89 -18.85 2.84
N ARG A 178 7.39 -19.72 1.98
CA ARG A 178 6.18 -19.47 1.18
C ARG A 178 5.01 -19.25 2.12
N GLY A 179 4.15 -18.30 1.79
CA GLY A 179 2.97 -18.00 2.61
C GLY A 179 2.47 -16.57 2.40
N VAL A 180 1.43 -16.26 3.14
CA VAL A 180 0.84 -14.93 3.18
C VAL A 180 1.10 -14.31 4.54
N TYR A 181 1.58 -13.08 4.50
CA TYR A 181 1.92 -12.33 5.71
C TYR A 181 1.20 -10.98 5.69
N VAL A 182 0.78 -10.54 6.86
CA VAL A 182 0.29 -9.18 7.06
C VAL A 182 1.32 -8.44 7.90
N VAL A 183 1.80 -7.32 7.37
CA VAL A 183 2.68 -6.40 8.11
C VAL A 183 1.86 -5.20 8.50
N GLU A 184 1.75 -4.94 9.79
CA GLU A 184 1.02 -3.82 10.36
C GLU A 184 2.00 -2.81 10.95
N PHE A 185 1.83 -1.54 10.55
CA PHE A 185 2.57 -0.39 11.06
C PHE A 185 1.63 0.45 11.91
N ILE A 186 1.98 0.67 13.16
CA ILE A 186 1.15 1.40 14.15
C ILE A 186 1.94 2.57 14.69
N GLY A 187 1.40 3.76 14.60
CA GLY A 187 2.04 4.96 15.15
C GLY A 187 1.04 6.08 15.41
N ASN A 188 1.15 6.70 16.57
CA ASN A 188 0.36 7.86 16.98
C ASN A 188 -1.16 7.69 16.72
N GLY A 189 -1.73 6.52 17.09
CA GLY A 189 -3.16 6.21 16.92
C GLY A 189 -3.60 5.90 15.48
N ARG A 190 -2.68 5.78 14.54
CA ARG A 190 -2.93 5.33 13.16
C ARG A 190 -2.31 3.97 12.92
N SER A 191 -2.93 3.20 12.03
CA SER A 191 -2.35 1.97 11.53
C SER A 191 -2.43 1.90 10.00
N SER A 192 -1.43 1.25 9.40
CA SER A 192 -1.41 0.91 7.98
C SER A 192 -0.93 -0.52 7.82
N ARG A 193 -1.52 -1.26 6.88
CA ARG A 193 -1.25 -2.67 6.68
C ARG A 193 -0.82 -2.97 5.26
N ALA A 194 0.18 -3.82 5.10
CA ALA A 194 0.57 -4.40 3.83
C ALA A 194 0.30 -5.90 3.84
N LEU A 195 -0.23 -6.40 2.73
CA LEU A 195 -0.31 -7.82 2.46
C LEU A 195 0.92 -8.23 1.65
N ILE A 196 1.59 -9.28 2.07
CA ILE A 196 2.76 -9.85 1.39
C ILE A 196 2.46 -11.30 1.05
N SER A 197 2.45 -11.61 -0.23
CA SER A 197 2.38 -12.98 -0.72
C SER A 197 3.77 -13.43 -1.15
N LYS A 198 4.30 -14.43 -0.48
CA LYS A 198 5.64 -14.96 -0.75
C LYS A 198 5.57 -16.33 -1.40
N GLY A 199 6.07 -16.42 -2.62
CA GLY A 199 5.82 -17.53 -3.53
C GLY A 199 4.41 -17.47 -4.12
N ASN A 200 4.27 -17.90 -5.35
CA ASN A 200 2.97 -18.00 -6.02
C ASN A 200 2.82 -19.40 -6.59
N LEU A 201 1.68 -20.02 -6.33
CA LEU A 201 1.31 -21.29 -6.95
C LEU A 201 0.22 -21.02 -7.98
N ARG A 202 0.38 -21.62 -9.15
CA ARG A 202 -0.60 -21.56 -10.23
C ARG A 202 -1.11 -22.97 -10.50
N VAL A 203 -2.42 -23.12 -10.57
CA VAL A 203 -3.07 -24.38 -10.94
C VAL A 203 -3.37 -24.32 -12.44
N LEU A 204 -2.95 -25.33 -13.17
CA LEU A 204 -3.41 -25.63 -14.51
C LEU A 204 -4.40 -26.78 -14.40
N GLU A 205 -5.50 -26.66 -15.11
CA GLU A 205 -6.56 -27.70 -15.19
C GLU A 205 -6.71 -28.12 -16.65
N ASP A 206 -6.61 -29.42 -16.88
CA ASP A 206 -6.95 -30.05 -18.13
C ASP A 206 -8.09 -31.04 -17.92
N THR A 207 -9.01 -31.14 -18.89
CA THR A 207 -10.13 -32.04 -18.84
C THR A 207 -10.00 -33.11 -19.93
N GLY A 208 -9.83 -34.35 -19.51
CA GLY A 208 -9.71 -35.50 -20.38
C GLY A 208 -10.87 -36.50 -20.22
N SER A 209 -10.84 -37.58 -20.98
CA SER A 209 -11.82 -38.69 -20.86
C SER A 209 -11.76 -39.40 -19.51
N ALA A 210 -10.65 -39.29 -18.79
CA ALA A 210 -10.46 -39.86 -17.44
C ALA A 210 -10.90 -38.92 -16.31
N GLY A 211 -11.30 -37.69 -16.61
CA GLY A 211 -11.66 -36.66 -15.62
C GLY A 211 -10.80 -35.43 -15.72
N HIS A 212 -10.64 -34.73 -14.58
CA HIS A 212 -9.85 -33.52 -14.48
C HIS A 212 -8.43 -33.86 -14.04
N GLU A 213 -7.45 -33.34 -14.74
CA GLU A 213 -6.05 -33.37 -14.37
C GLU A 213 -5.59 -31.99 -13.90
N PHE A 214 -4.96 -31.92 -12.73
CA PHE A 214 -4.48 -30.68 -12.16
C PHE A 214 -2.97 -30.70 -12.05
N ARG A 215 -2.31 -29.64 -12.55
CA ARG A 215 -0.88 -29.42 -12.34
C ARG A 215 -0.68 -28.17 -11.53
N VAL A 216 0.14 -28.25 -10.49
CA VAL A 216 0.49 -27.09 -9.67
C VAL A 216 1.90 -26.64 -10.01
N LEU A 217 2.03 -25.42 -10.48
CA LEU A 217 3.30 -24.79 -10.85
C LEU A 217 3.68 -23.69 -9.87
N ASP A 218 4.99 -23.54 -9.65
CA ASP A 218 5.52 -22.41 -8.91
C ASP A 218 5.68 -21.16 -9.79
N GLU A 219 6.24 -20.08 -9.22
CA GLU A 219 6.51 -18.81 -9.90
C GLU A 219 7.52 -18.88 -11.03
N ASP A 220 8.29 -19.97 -11.15
CA ASP A 220 9.25 -20.25 -12.21
C ASP A 220 8.71 -21.29 -13.21
N ASN A 221 7.41 -21.60 -13.16
CA ASN A 221 6.69 -22.60 -13.97
C ASN A 221 7.22 -24.04 -13.80
N LYS A 222 7.77 -24.35 -12.63
CA LYS A 222 8.19 -25.71 -12.28
C LYS A 222 7.08 -26.43 -11.55
N ASP A 223 6.92 -27.71 -11.83
CA ASP A 223 5.94 -28.55 -11.13
C ASP A 223 6.24 -28.61 -9.63
N CYS A 224 5.17 -28.52 -8.84
CA CYS A 224 5.19 -28.64 -7.39
C CYS A 224 4.57 -29.99 -6.96
N PRO A 225 5.33 -31.10 -7.02
CA PRO A 225 4.78 -32.43 -6.74
C PRO A 225 4.35 -32.64 -5.29
N GLN A 226 4.74 -31.75 -4.38
CA GLN A 226 4.33 -31.79 -2.98
C GLN A 226 3.10 -30.91 -2.67
N ALA A 227 2.56 -30.23 -3.69
CA ALA A 227 1.39 -29.40 -3.51
C ALA A 227 0.15 -30.29 -3.29
N THR A 228 -0.75 -29.83 -2.41
CA THR A 228 -2.08 -30.41 -2.24
C THR A 228 -3.11 -29.48 -2.82
N LEU A 229 -4.12 -30.05 -3.45
CA LEU A 229 -5.26 -29.33 -4.02
C LEU A 229 -6.52 -29.64 -3.20
N TRP A 230 -7.25 -28.59 -2.84
CA TRP A 230 -8.53 -28.74 -2.16
C TRP A 230 -9.66 -28.33 -3.08
N LEU A 231 -10.56 -29.28 -3.35
CA LEU A 231 -11.74 -29.06 -4.17
C LEU A 231 -13.00 -29.51 -3.40
N SER A 232 -13.96 -28.61 -3.24
CA SER A 232 -15.25 -28.93 -2.58
C SER A 232 -15.10 -29.66 -1.23
N GLY A 233 -14.06 -29.30 -0.45
CA GLY A 233 -13.78 -29.88 0.86
C GLY A 233 -12.95 -31.16 0.86
N ASN A 234 -12.56 -31.67 -0.31
CA ASN A 234 -11.71 -32.85 -0.43
C ASN A 234 -10.26 -32.48 -0.74
N GLU A 235 -9.32 -33.16 -0.08
CA GLU A 235 -7.89 -33.02 -0.31
C GLU A 235 -7.42 -34.01 -1.37
N TYR A 236 -6.73 -33.50 -2.38
CA TYR A 236 -6.08 -34.29 -3.42
C TYR A 236 -4.56 -34.07 -3.34
N LYS A 237 -3.82 -35.17 -3.30
CA LYS A 237 -2.35 -35.17 -3.30
C LYS A 237 -1.88 -35.64 -4.67
N ALA A 238 -0.66 -35.23 -5.05
CA ALA A 238 -0.04 -35.75 -6.25
C ALA A 238 0.11 -37.27 -6.16
N GLY A 239 -0.21 -37.96 -7.26
CA GLY A 239 -0.04 -39.40 -7.41
C GLY A 239 1.37 -39.79 -7.86
#